data_c3e1914e8827f5355f94411d5175a14d
#
_entry.id   c3e1914e8827f5355f94411d5175a14d
#
_cell.length_a   1.000
_cell.length_b   1.000
_cell.length_c   1.000
_cell.angle_alpha   90.00
_cell.angle_beta   90.00
_cell.angle_gamma   90.00
#
_symmetry.space_group_name_H-M   'P 1'
#
loop_
_entity.id
_entity.type
_entity.pdbx_description
1 polymer ?
#
loop_
_entity_poly.entity_id
_entity_poly.type
_entity_poly.pdbx_seq_one_letter_code
_entity_poly.pdbx_strand_id
1 'polypeptide(L)' 'MTKELYRVRYRIEGPASATNASATVQLYSASESEAIYELKRRGTISRDKTVIILSIEHC' A
#
# COMPACT_ATOMS: atom_id res chain seq x y z
N MET A 1 19.24 9.22 0.27
CA MET A 1 18.57 8.21 1.11
C MET A 1 18.20 7.01 0.25
N THR A 2 18.30 5.82 0.84
CA THR A 2 18.04 4.58 0.13
C THR A 2 16.67 4.03 0.52
N LYS A 3 15.91 3.58 -0.47
CA LYS A 3 14.63 2.93 -0.18
C LYS A 3 14.90 1.54 0.38
N GLU A 4 14.04 1.10 1.29
CA GLU A 4 14.12 -0.23 1.88
C GLU A 4 12.82 -0.97 1.61
N LEU A 5 12.89 -2.30 1.69
CA LEU A 5 11.72 -3.14 1.43
C LEU A 5 10.83 -3.17 2.67
N TYR A 6 9.54 -2.95 2.43
CA TYR A 6 8.53 -3.02 3.47
C TYR A 6 7.40 -3.90 3.00
N ARG A 7 6.85 -4.69 3.91
CA ARG A 7 5.63 -5.44 3.65
C ARG A 7 4.45 -4.60 4.12
N VAL A 8 3.58 -4.25 3.19
CA VAL A 8 2.43 -3.41 3.46
C VAL A 8 1.18 -4.27 3.38
N ARG A 9 0.40 -4.29 4.45
CA ARG A 9 -0.92 -4.90 4.45
C ARG A 9 -1.94 -3.80 4.31
N TYR A 10 -2.88 -3.99 3.41
CA TYR A 10 -3.84 -2.96 3.10
C TYR A 10 -5.20 -3.55 2.78
N ARG A 11 -6.20 -2.70 2.86
CA ARG A 11 -7.58 -3.05 2.52
C ARG A 11 -8.05 -2.14 1.42
N ILE A 12 -8.61 -2.72 0.36
CA ILE A 12 -9.18 -1.96 -0.74
C ILE A 12 -10.69 -1.98 -0.55
N GLU A 13 -11.29 -0.80 -0.44
CA GLU A 13 -12.72 -0.68 -0.29
C GLU A 13 -13.35 -0.37 -1.65
N GLY A 14 -14.41 -1.12 -1.98
CA GLY A 14 -15.19 -0.89 -3.18
C GLY A 14 -16.65 -0.72 -2.83
N PRO A 15 -17.50 -0.41 -3.82
CA PRO A 15 -18.91 -0.14 -3.57
C PRO A 15 -19.69 -1.35 -3.06
N ALA A 16 -19.24 -2.56 -3.37
CA ALA A 16 -19.96 -3.77 -2.98
C ALA A 16 -19.21 -4.65 -1.99
N SER A 17 -17.89 -4.49 -1.88
CA SER A 17 -17.10 -5.36 -1.02
C SER A 17 -15.75 -4.73 -0.72
N ALA A 18 -15.07 -5.27 0.30
CA ALA A 18 -13.73 -4.87 0.65
C ALA A 18 -12.82 -6.09 0.55
N THR A 19 -11.58 -5.88 0.10
CA THR A 19 -10.61 -6.95 -0.07
C THR A 19 -9.34 -6.60 0.68
N ASN A 20 -8.87 -7.53 1.50
CA ASN A 20 -7.59 -7.39 2.18
C ASN A 20 -6.50 -7.98 1.29
N ALA A 21 -5.36 -7.30 1.23
CA ALA A 21 -4.25 -7.74 0.41
C ALA A 21 -2.95 -7.31 1.06
N SER A 22 -1.84 -7.78 0.51
CA SER A 22 -0.52 -7.36 0.95
C SER A 22 0.41 -7.28 -0.23
N ALA A 23 1.43 -6.43 -0.10
CA ALA A 23 2.43 -6.27 -1.15
C ALA A 23 3.75 -5.84 -0.50
N THR A 24 4.85 -6.21 -1.14
CA THR A 24 6.17 -5.75 -0.73
C THR A 24 6.55 -4.57 -1.63
N VAL A 25 6.84 -3.44 -1.03
CA VAL A 25 7.17 -2.22 -1.78
C VAL A 25 8.44 -1.59 -1.20
N GLN A 26 9.09 -0.78 -2.02
CA GLN A 26 10.26 -0.03 -1.59
C GLN A 26 9.83 1.35 -1.14
N LEU A 27 10.14 1.69 0.11
CA LEU A 27 9.76 2.95 0.70
C LEU A 27 10.96 3.58 1.39
N TYR A 28 10.98 4.90 1.44
CA TYR A 28 12.00 5.62 2.21
C TYR A 28 11.73 5.53 3.71
N SER A 29 10.47 5.40 4.08
CA SER A 29 10.09 5.31 5.49
C SER A 29 8.76 4.55 5.59
N ALA A 30 8.40 4.16 6.81
CA ALA A 30 7.14 3.45 7.06
C ALA A 30 5.99 4.44 7.10
N SER A 31 5.73 5.09 5.98
CA SER A 31 4.69 6.11 5.85
C SER A 31 3.49 5.56 5.08
N GLU A 32 2.30 5.74 5.64
CA GLU A 32 1.08 5.29 4.97
C GLU A 32 0.87 6.02 3.65
N SER A 33 1.12 7.32 3.62
CA SER A 33 0.98 8.11 2.40
C SER A 33 1.91 7.63 1.30
N GLU A 34 3.16 7.35 1.65
CA GLU A 34 4.14 6.85 0.69
C GLU A 34 3.74 5.46 0.19
N ALA A 35 3.25 4.61 1.09
CA ALA A 35 2.82 3.26 0.71
C ALA A 35 1.66 3.32 -0.28
N ILE A 36 0.66 4.15 0.01
CA ILE A 36 -0.49 4.31 -0.88
C ILE A 36 -0.05 4.84 -2.24
N TYR A 37 0.83 5.83 -2.24
CA TYR A 37 1.35 6.41 -3.48
C TYR A 37 2.06 5.36 -4.33
N GLU A 38 2.91 4.54 -3.72
CA GLU A 38 3.64 3.51 -4.45
C GLU A 38 2.71 2.44 -5.00
N LEU A 39 1.72 2.02 -4.23
CA LEU A 39 0.77 1.01 -4.69
C LEU A 39 -0.04 1.50 -5.89
N LYS A 40 -0.45 2.75 -5.86
CA LYS A 40 -1.20 3.34 -6.98
C LYS A 40 -0.32 3.59 -8.19
N ARG A 41 0.91 4.05 -7.96
CA ARG A 41 1.86 4.33 -9.04
C ARG A 41 2.21 3.07 -9.81
N ARG A 42 2.34 1.94 -9.13
CA ARG A 42 2.69 0.67 -9.75
C ARG A 42 1.51 0.00 -10.46
N GLY A 43 0.32 0.57 -10.33
CA GLY A 43 -0.86 0.01 -10.95
C GLY A 43 -1.46 -1.17 -10.18
N THR A 44 -0.96 -1.45 -8.98
CA THR A 44 -1.51 -2.52 -8.14
C THR A 44 -2.93 -2.18 -7.71
N ILE A 45 -3.19 -0.90 -7.49
CA ILE A 45 -4.50 -0.41 -7.06
C ILE A 45 -4.92 0.71 -8.00
N SER A 46 -6.18 0.71 -8.42
CA SER A 46 -6.73 1.77 -9.25
C SER A 46 -6.80 3.09 -8.48
N ARG A 47 -6.63 4.20 -9.19
CA ARG A 47 -6.62 5.52 -8.56
C ARG A 47 -7.94 5.88 -7.88
N ASP A 48 -9.04 5.33 -8.38
CA ASP A 48 -10.38 5.62 -7.88
C ASP A 48 -10.79 4.73 -6.70
N LYS A 49 -9.92 3.80 -6.30
CA LYS A 49 -10.19 2.94 -5.16
C LYS A 49 -9.69 3.57 -3.88
N THR A 50 -10.41 3.32 -2.78
CA THR A 50 -9.99 3.75 -1.46
C THR A 50 -9.11 2.67 -0.83
N VAL A 51 -7.96 3.06 -0.34
CA VAL A 51 -7.00 2.14 0.27
C VAL A 51 -6.79 2.52 1.71
N ILE A 52 -6.90 1.54 2.59
CA ILE A 52 -6.64 1.71 4.02
C ILE A 52 -5.43 0.87 4.37
N ILE A 53 -4.40 1.49 4.89
CA ILE A 53 -3.19 0.78 5.31
C ILE A 53 -3.44 0.14 6.67
N LEU A 54 -3.28 -1.16 6.74
CA LEU A 54 -3.49 -1.91 7.97
C LEU A 54 -2.19 -2.03 8.77
N SER A 55 -1.08 -2.28 8.09
CA SER A 55 0.21 -2.36 8.77
C SER A 55 1.34 -2.18 7.75
N ILE A 56 2.47 -1.71 8.22
CA ILE A 56 3.69 -1.58 7.43
C ILE A 56 4.81 -2.19 8.26
N GLU A 57 5.45 -3.23 7.71
CA GLU A 57 6.52 -3.93 8.41
C GLU A 57 7.80 -3.87 7.57
N HIS A 58 8.90 -3.58 8.22
CA HIS A 58 10.21 -3.58 7.57
C HIS A 58 10.65 -5.03 7.34
N CYS A 59 11.06 -5.32 6.13
CA CYS A 59 11.54 -6.66 5.78
C CYS A 59 12.98 -6.91 6.20
#